data_20011edef81a76d992076bc2540a6ac6
#
_entry.id   20011edef81a76d992076bc2540a6ac6
#
_cell.length_a   1.000
_cell.length_b   1.000
_cell.length_c   1.000
_cell.angle_alpha   90.00
_cell.angle_beta   90.00
_cell.angle_gamma   90.00
#
_symmetry.space_group_name_H-M   'P 1'
#
loop_
_entity.id
_entity.type
_entity.pdbx_description
1 polymer ?
#
loop_
_entity_poly.entity_id
_entity_poly.type
_entity_poly.pdbx_seq_one_letter_code
_entity_poly.pdbx_strand_id
1 'polypeptide(L)'
;MLMQEERELVVEYGKKMSAARLSTGTSGNISIYNAEKGLVALSPSGMDYFSTTPEDVVILDLDGKVVDGKRKPSSEWALHTTFYKHKPHARAVVHTHSVYCTTLAVLGEPIRAVHYVICLLYTSPS
;
A
#
# COMPACT_ATOMS: atom_id res chain seq x y z
N MET A 1 -9.41 18.06 6.52
CA MET A 1 -8.16 17.30 6.68
C MET A 1 -7.56 17.06 5.28
N LEU A 2 -6.29 17.27 5.14
CA LEU A 2 -5.60 17.05 3.87
C LEU A 2 -5.78 15.61 3.38
N MET A 3 -6.19 15.44 2.12
CA MET A 3 -6.39 14.13 1.51
C MET A 3 -7.43 13.26 2.25
N GLN A 4 -8.53 13.86 2.68
CA GLN A 4 -9.56 13.17 3.48
C GLN A 4 -10.09 11.91 2.77
N GLU A 5 -10.46 12.01 1.50
CA GLU A 5 -11.00 10.86 0.75
C GLU A 5 -9.97 9.75 0.63
N GLU A 6 -8.73 10.09 0.31
CA GLU A 6 -7.65 9.13 0.17
C GLU A 6 -7.34 8.44 1.50
N ARG A 7 -7.36 9.20 2.60
CA ARG A 7 -7.17 8.63 3.94
C ARG A 7 -8.26 7.62 4.29
N GLU A 8 -9.50 7.96 3.98
CA GLU A 8 -10.65 7.07 4.24
C GLU A 8 -10.55 5.79 3.41
N LEU A 9 -10.11 5.90 2.15
CA LEU A 9 -9.90 4.74 1.29
C LEU A 9 -8.79 3.82 1.83
N VAL A 10 -7.70 4.39 2.33
CA VAL A 10 -6.61 3.61 2.94
C VAL A 10 -7.15 2.81 4.14
N VAL A 11 -7.93 3.45 4.99
CA VAL A 11 -8.51 2.79 6.17
C VAL A 11 -9.48 1.69 5.74
N GLU A 12 -10.39 1.98 4.82
CA GLU A 12 -11.41 1.04 4.35
C GLU A 12 -10.77 -0.20 3.71
N TYR A 13 -9.88 0.00 2.76
CA TYR A 13 -9.25 -1.11 2.04
C TYR A 13 -8.22 -1.83 2.89
N GLY A 14 -7.59 -1.14 3.84
CA GLY A 14 -6.73 -1.78 4.83
C GLY A 14 -7.50 -2.80 5.67
N LYS A 15 -8.70 -2.44 6.10
CA LYS A 15 -9.58 -3.35 6.82
C LYS A 15 -10.02 -4.53 5.96
N LYS A 16 -10.37 -4.28 4.70
CA LYS A 16 -10.75 -5.34 3.77
C LYS A 16 -9.58 -6.30 3.50
N MET A 17 -8.39 -5.77 3.34
CA MET A 17 -7.17 -6.56 3.15
C MET A 17 -6.93 -7.49 4.33
N SER A 18 -7.05 -6.98 5.54
CA SER A 18 -6.88 -7.75 6.77
C SER A 18 -7.99 -8.78 6.94
N ALA A 19 -9.24 -8.40 6.70
CA ALA A 19 -10.40 -9.30 6.82
C ALA A 19 -10.34 -10.44 5.80
N ALA A 20 -9.81 -10.19 4.61
CA ALA A 20 -9.62 -11.20 3.57
C ALA A 20 -8.39 -12.08 3.80
N ARG A 21 -7.65 -11.88 4.89
CA ARG A 21 -6.44 -12.61 5.26
C ARG A 21 -5.33 -12.51 4.22
N LEU A 22 -5.29 -11.41 3.48
CA LEU A 22 -4.21 -11.13 2.54
C LEU A 22 -2.94 -10.68 3.27
N SER A 23 -3.09 -10.22 4.51
CA SER A 23 -1.98 -9.97 5.42
C SER A 23 -2.43 -10.24 6.84
N THR A 24 -1.48 -10.52 7.73
CA THR A 24 -1.75 -10.83 9.14
C THR A 24 -1.15 -9.75 10.03
N GLY A 25 -1.85 -9.43 11.12
CA GLY A 25 -1.39 -8.45 12.10
C GLY A 25 -1.17 -7.09 11.48
N THR A 26 0.06 -6.59 11.55
CA THR A 26 0.48 -5.30 10.99
C THR A 26 1.23 -5.43 9.68
N SER A 27 1.30 -6.64 9.10
CA SER A 27 2.01 -6.86 7.84
C SER A 27 1.22 -6.33 6.65
N GLY A 28 1.93 -6.08 5.54
CA GLY A 28 1.34 -5.48 4.37
C GLY A 28 1.19 -3.96 4.53
N ASN A 29 0.92 -3.29 3.45
CA ASN A 29 0.71 -1.85 3.47
C ASN A 29 -0.08 -1.43 2.23
N ILE A 30 -0.70 -0.28 2.31
CA ILE A 30 -1.59 0.21 1.26
C ILE A 30 -1.41 1.72 1.12
N SER A 31 -1.45 2.20 -0.11
CA SER A 31 -1.41 3.63 -0.38
C SER A 31 -2.36 4.00 -1.51
N ILE A 32 -2.75 5.26 -1.49
CA ILE A 32 -3.55 5.91 -2.55
C ILE A 32 -2.79 7.17 -2.97
N TYR A 33 -2.64 7.34 -4.28
CA TYR A 33 -1.92 8.48 -4.85
C TYR A 33 -2.88 9.48 -5.48
N ASN A 34 -2.73 10.76 -5.13
CA ASN A 34 -3.43 11.85 -5.77
C ASN A 34 -2.44 12.58 -6.70
N ALA A 35 -2.58 12.34 -8.01
CA ALA A 35 -1.65 12.87 -8.99
C ALA A 35 -1.74 14.40 -9.13
N GLU A 36 -2.91 15.00 -8.90
CA GLU A 36 -3.08 16.45 -8.97
C GLU A 36 -2.27 17.14 -7.88
N LYS A 37 -2.25 16.57 -6.69
CA LYS A 37 -1.53 17.12 -5.55
C LYS A 37 -0.09 16.61 -5.46
N GLY A 38 0.23 15.53 -6.18
CA GLY A 38 1.53 14.89 -6.08
C GLY A 38 1.78 14.28 -4.71
N LEU A 39 0.73 13.82 -4.01
CA LEU A 39 0.79 13.33 -2.66
C LEU A 39 0.27 11.90 -2.55
N VAL A 40 0.86 11.14 -1.63
CA VAL A 40 0.53 9.75 -1.35
C VAL A 40 -0.02 9.64 0.06
N ALA A 41 -1.20 9.04 0.21
CA ALA A 41 -1.73 8.64 1.51
C ALA A 41 -1.30 7.19 1.76
N LEU A 42 -0.50 6.99 2.79
CA LEU A 42 0.13 5.70 3.09
C LEU A 42 -0.26 5.21 4.48
N SER A 43 -0.50 3.92 4.61
CA SER A 43 -0.78 3.31 5.91
C SER A 43 0.39 3.49 6.87
N PRO A 44 0.11 3.70 8.17
CA PRO A 44 1.16 3.88 9.17
C PRO A 44 1.89 2.56 9.47
N SER A 45 3.12 2.68 9.97
CA SER A 45 3.92 1.54 10.38
C SER A 45 3.40 0.94 11.68
N GLY A 46 3.29 -0.39 11.72
CA GLY A 46 3.07 -1.11 12.97
C GLY A 46 1.70 -0.97 13.61
N MET A 47 0.69 -0.54 12.87
CA MET A 47 -0.67 -0.46 13.38
C MET A 47 -1.56 -1.54 12.79
N ASP A 48 -2.46 -2.07 13.63
CA ASP A 48 -3.52 -2.95 13.20
C ASP A 48 -4.52 -2.14 12.34
N TYR A 49 -4.91 -2.69 11.19
CA TYR A 49 -5.82 -2.01 10.27
C TYR A 49 -7.19 -1.74 10.87
N PHE A 50 -7.67 -2.59 11.77
CA PHE A 50 -8.97 -2.38 12.43
C PHE A 50 -8.95 -1.23 13.43
N SER A 51 -7.76 -0.85 13.91
CA SER A 51 -7.58 0.27 14.85
C SER A 51 -7.16 1.56 14.16
N THR A 52 -6.83 1.50 12.85
CA THR A 52 -6.35 2.67 12.11
C THR A 52 -7.50 3.62 11.78
N THR A 53 -7.29 4.90 12.03
CA THR A 53 -8.24 5.97 11.69
C THR A 53 -7.65 6.84 10.59
N PRO A 54 -8.47 7.68 9.92
CA PRO A 54 -7.93 8.59 8.89
C PRO A 54 -6.82 9.50 9.39
N GLU A 55 -6.84 9.91 10.66
CA GLU A 55 -5.78 10.71 11.25
C GLU A 55 -4.45 9.97 11.35
N ASP A 56 -4.48 8.65 11.41
CA ASP A 56 -3.28 7.82 11.50
C ASP A 56 -2.58 7.65 10.15
N VAL A 57 -3.29 7.89 9.04
CA VAL A 57 -2.72 7.79 7.71
C VAL A 57 -1.71 8.90 7.48
N VAL A 58 -0.57 8.56 6.90
CA VAL A 58 0.54 9.50 6.69
C VAL A 58 0.51 9.99 5.25
N ILE A 59 0.69 11.29 5.07
CA ILE A 59 0.75 11.90 3.75
C ILE A 59 2.20 12.22 3.39
N LEU A 60 2.66 11.67 2.25
CA LEU A 60 4.03 11.85 1.76
C LEU A 60 4.01 12.50 0.38
N ASP A 61 5.11 13.18 0.02
CA ASP A 61 5.36 13.47 -1.37
C ASP A 61 6.07 12.27 -2.05
N LEU A 62 6.36 12.36 -3.34
CA LEU A 62 6.99 11.26 -4.06
C LEU A 62 8.46 11.03 -3.69
N ASP A 63 9.07 11.95 -2.96
CA ASP A 63 10.43 11.80 -2.45
C ASP A 63 10.46 11.22 -1.04
N GLY A 64 9.29 10.91 -0.49
CA GLY A 64 9.18 10.30 0.84
C GLY A 64 9.14 11.31 1.98
N LYS A 65 9.04 12.60 1.67
CA LYS A 65 8.93 13.62 2.70
C LYS A 65 7.52 13.61 3.29
N VAL A 66 7.42 13.54 4.60
CA VAL A 66 6.14 13.60 5.31
C VAL A 66 5.60 15.03 5.24
N VAL A 67 4.42 15.15 4.63
CA VAL A 67 3.73 16.44 4.50
C VAL A 67 2.73 16.63 5.65
N ASP A 68 2.07 15.56 6.06
CA ASP A 68 1.11 15.58 7.15
C ASP A 68 1.01 14.20 7.80
N GLY A 69 0.67 14.17 9.08
CA GLY A 69 0.48 12.95 9.85
C GLY A 69 1.39 12.86 11.05
N LYS A 70 0.87 12.25 12.12
CA LYS A 70 1.57 12.09 13.40
C LYS A 70 2.33 10.78 13.49
N ARG A 71 1.86 9.76 12.73
CA ARG A 71 2.43 8.43 12.80
C ARG A 71 3.64 8.30 11.88
N LYS A 72 4.46 7.30 12.17
CA LYS A 72 5.55 6.94 11.28
C LYS A 72 4.96 6.22 10.05
N PRO A 73 5.36 6.61 8.83
CA PRO A 73 4.88 5.92 7.64
C PRO A 73 5.40 4.48 7.60
N SER A 74 4.73 3.62 6.84
CA SER A 74 5.23 2.28 6.59
C SER A 74 6.70 2.32 6.15
N SER A 75 7.50 1.40 6.64
CA SER A 75 8.92 1.29 6.26
C SER A 75 9.11 1.02 4.78
N GLU A 76 8.06 0.59 4.08
CA GLU A 76 8.09 0.30 2.66
C GLU A 76 7.59 1.46 1.79
N TRP A 77 7.61 2.67 2.32
CA TRP A 77 7.17 3.87 1.59
C TRP A 77 7.89 4.03 0.24
N ALA A 78 9.16 3.64 0.17
CA ALA A 78 9.94 3.75 -1.05
C ALA A 78 9.41 2.85 -2.18
N LEU A 79 8.90 1.66 -1.84
CA LEU A 79 8.23 0.78 -2.80
C LEU A 79 7.04 1.48 -3.43
N HIS A 80 6.20 2.11 -2.61
CA HIS A 80 5.00 2.81 -3.07
C HIS A 80 5.35 4.02 -3.94
N THR A 81 6.24 4.88 -3.47
CA THR A 81 6.61 6.09 -4.22
C THR A 81 7.32 5.75 -5.54
N THR A 82 8.19 4.76 -5.52
CA THR A 82 8.87 4.29 -6.74
C THR A 82 7.87 3.76 -7.75
N PHE A 83 6.88 3.00 -7.30
CA PHE A 83 5.83 2.48 -8.17
C PHE A 83 5.08 3.63 -8.86
N TYR A 84 4.69 4.65 -8.11
CA TYR A 84 3.97 5.80 -8.68
C TYR A 84 4.83 6.61 -9.65
N LYS A 85 6.13 6.71 -9.40
CA LYS A 85 7.06 7.39 -10.32
C LYS A 85 7.18 6.66 -11.66
N HIS A 86 7.17 5.34 -11.66
CA HIS A 86 7.39 4.52 -12.85
C HIS A 86 6.11 4.07 -13.54
N LYS A 87 4.97 4.16 -12.90
CA LYS A 87 3.67 3.76 -13.43
C LYS A 87 2.73 4.97 -13.41
N PRO A 88 2.73 5.82 -14.46
CA PRO A 88 2.00 7.10 -14.43
C PRO A 88 0.50 6.99 -14.21
N HIS A 89 -0.10 5.85 -14.54
CA HIS A 89 -1.53 5.64 -14.37
C HIS A 89 -1.92 5.00 -13.05
N ALA A 90 -0.94 4.56 -12.25
CA ALA A 90 -1.22 3.94 -10.96
C ALA A 90 -1.75 4.99 -9.98
N ARG A 91 -2.80 4.62 -9.26
CA ARG A 91 -3.42 5.49 -8.24
C ARG A 91 -3.51 4.81 -6.89
N ALA A 92 -3.22 3.51 -6.83
CA ALA A 92 -3.24 2.73 -5.60
C ALA A 92 -2.21 1.61 -5.68
N VAL A 93 -1.61 1.31 -4.54
CA VAL A 93 -0.71 0.15 -4.39
C VAL A 93 -1.14 -0.60 -3.15
N VAL A 94 -1.40 -1.88 -3.30
CA VAL A 94 -1.70 -2.78 -2.19
C VAL A 94 -0.58 -3.81 -2.12
N HIS A 95 0.21 -3.73 -1.06
CA HIS A 95 1.29 -4.68 -0.81
C HIS A 95 0.83 -5.68 0.24
N THR A 96 0.74 -6.94 -0.14
CA THR A 96 0.23 -8.00 0.73
C THR A 96 1.27 -9.10 0.94
N HIS A 97 1.12 -9.81 2.06
CA HIS A 97 1.92 -10.98 2.39
C HIS A 97 0.97 -12.16 2.51
N SER A 98 0.43 -12.64 1.38
CA SER A 98 -0.47 -13.78 1.39
C SER A 98 0.33 -15.08 1.59
N VAL A 99 -0.33 -16.05 2.23
CA VAL A 99 0.29 -17.36 2.49
C VAL A 99 0.73 -18.02 1.18
N TYR A 100 -0.10 -17.96 0.15
CA TYR A 100 0.22 -18.57 -1.14
C TYR A 100 1.41 -17.92 -1.83
N CYS A 101 1.47 -16.59 -1.84
CA CYS A 101 2.59 -15.87 -2.43
C CYS A 101 3.89 -16.14 -1.68
N THR A 102 3.84 -16.18 -0.36
CA THR A 102 5.01 -16.50 0.47
C THR A 102 5.48 -17.93 0.21
N THR A 103 4.55 -18.88 0.12
CA THR A 103 4.88 -20.28 -0.15
C THR A 103 5.56 -20.42 -1.52
N LEU A 104 5.04 -19.75 -2.56
CA LEU A 104 5.64 -19.78 -3.88
C LEU A 104 7.04 -19.17 -3.87
N ALA A 105 7.26 -18.08 -3.13
CA ALA A 105 8.57 -17.46 -3.00
C ALA A 105 9.59 -18.41 -2.35
N VAL A 106 9.19 -19.11 -1.31
CA VAL A 106 10.06 -20.10 -0.63
C VAL A 106 10.43 -21.25 -1.56
N LEU A 107 9.48 -21.68 -2.40
CA LEU A 107 9.71 -22.78 -3.36
C LEU A 107 10.45 -22.31 -4.63
N GLY A 108 10.64 -21.01 -4.82
CA GLY A 108 11.26 -20.47 -6.02
C GLY A 108 10.37 -20.54 -7.25
N GLU A 109 9.06 -20.72 -7.07
CA GLU A 109 8.12 -20.81 -8.17
C GLU A 109 7.61 -19.43 -8.58
N PRO A 110 7.44 -19.16 -9.90
CA PRO A 110 6.90 -17.89 -10.35
C PRO A 110 5.40 -17.82 -10.12
N ILE A 111 4.90 -16.61 -9.85
CA ILE A 111 3.47 -16.34 -9.76
C ILE A 111 2.92 -16.22 -11.19
N ARG A 112 1.95 -17.06 -11.52
CA ARG A 112 1.33 -17.01 -12.85
C ARG A 112 0.27 -15.92 -12.90
N ALA A 113 0.11 -15.30 -14.07
CA ALA A 113 -0.87 -14.24 -14.29
C ALA A 113 -2.27 -14.85 -14.52
N VAL A 114 -2.90 -15.29 -13.44
CA VAL A 114 -4.25 -15.89 -13.48
C VAL A 114 -5.36 -14.89 -13.14
N HIS A 115 -4.99 -13.67 -12.73
CA HIS A 115 -5.92 -12.61 -12.38
C HIS A 115 -5.33 -11.27 -12.82
N TYR A 116 -6.19 -10.30 -13.17
CA TYR A 116 -5.69 -9.00 -13.66
C TYR A 116 -4.80 -8.27 -12.65
N VAL A 117 -5.06 -8.42 -11.36
CA VAL A 117 -4.24 -7.81 -10.30
C VAL A 117 -2.83 -8.40 -10.31
N ILE A 118 -2.73 -9.71 -10.52
CA ILE A 118 -1.43 -10.38 -10.64
C ILE A 118 -0.68 -9.89 -11.88
N CYS A 119 -1.39 -9.68 -12.99
CA CYS A 119 -0.80 -9.12 -14.19
C CYS A 119 -0.21 -7.73 -13.94
N LEU A 120 -0.87 -6.89 -13.15
CA LEU A 120 -0.37 -5.57 -12.78
C LEU A 120 0.92 -5.67 -11.95
N LEU A 121 0.99 -6.65 -11.05
CA LEU A 121 2.20 -6.90 -10.26
C LEU A 121 3.35 -7.39 -11.13
N TYR A 122 3.06 -8.23 -12.11
CA TYR A 122 4.07 -8.76 -13.01
C TYR A 122 4.72 -7.71 -13.90
N THR A 123 4.05 -6.62 -14.16
CA THR A 123 4.62 -5.53 -14.98
C THR A 123 5.61 -4.68 -14.20
N SER A 124 5.67 -4.82 -12.88
CA SER A 124 6.64 -4.09 -12.08
C SER A 124 7.95 -4.90 -12.03
N PRO A 125 9.09 -4.26 -12.25
CA PRO A 125 10.39 -4.91 -12.05
C PRO A 125 10.56 -5.22 -10.57
N SER A 126 10.67 -6.47 -10.26
CA SER A 126 10.90 -6.93 -8.90
C SER A 126 12.38 -7.05 -8.65
#